data_ed3323bba6c48b2919d169db101aca63
#
_entry.id   ed3323bba6c48b2919d169db101aca63
#
_cell.length_a   1.000
_cell.length_b   1.000
_cell.length_c   1.000
_cell.angle_alpha   90.00
_cell.angle_beta   90.00
_cell.angle_gamma   90.00
#
_symmetry.space_group_name_H-M   'P 1'
#
loop_
_entity.id
_entity.type
_entity.pdbx_description
1 polymer ?
#
loop_
_entity_poly.entity_id
_entity_poly.type
_entity_poly.pdbx_seq_one_letter_code
_entity_poly.pdbx_strand_id
1 'polypeptide(L)'
;NKNIDEDNELYINELRDNDLEICKSKKIVTIDPGKNSLIYMLDEGKNKLRYSCCQRRRESLRKRCNKIILREKQKNQIIDEETKLSSYNCKSVNYNEFKEYIKEKTKLNDKVRGFYENELYRKLKWRTWIYGRKSEDKFLNNIEETYGKKEDLLLCYGNWSNNKQMKYIMPTKGVGLRRVIQKKFSVVLVDEF
;
A
#
# COMPACT_ATOMS: atom_id res chain seq x y z
N ASN A 1 -2.93 17.00 -8.00
CA ASN A 1 -1.74 16.43 -7.35
C ASN A 1 -1.14 17.50 -6.45
N LYS A 2 -1.63 17.61 -5.22
CA LYS A 2 -0.86 18.31 -4.18
C LYS A 2 0.24 17.35 -3.77
N ASN A 3 1.48 17.70 -4.07
CA ASN A 3 2.64 17.17 -3.37
C ASN A 3 2.38 17.46 -1.88
N ILE A 4 2.12 16.43 -1.12
CA ILE A 4 2.18 16.52 0.33
C ILE A 4 3.68 16.51 0.57
N ASP A 5 4.20 17.68 0.91
CA ASP A 5 5.61 17.91 1.16
C ASP A 5 6.10 16.87 2.16
N GLU A 6 7.17 16.18 1.80
CA GLU A 6 7.87 15.22 2.67
C GLU A 6 8.46 15.93 3.90
N ASP A 7 8.47 17.28 3.89
CA ASP A 7 9.11 18.14 4.88
C ASP A 7 8.25 18.44 6.14
N ASN A 8 7.05 17.89 6.27
CA ASN A 8 6.17 18.11 7.43
C ASN A 8 5.91 16.82 8.24
N GLU A 9 6.88 15.92 8.27
CA GLU A 9 6.82 14.73 9.11
C GLU A 9 7.29 15.07 10.52
N LEU A 10 6.37 15.23 11.47
CA LEU A 10 6.65 15.61 12.84
C LEU A 10 7.14 14.37 13.62
N TYR A 11 8.39 14.38 14.05
CA TYR A 11 8.95 13.38 14.93
C TYR A 11 8.77 13.74 16.40
N ILE A 12 8.66 12.75 17.27
CA ILE A 12 8.48 12.95 18.71
C ILE A 12 9.61 13.79 19.33
N ASN A 13 10.83 13.63 18.80
CA ASN A 13 12.03 14.34 19.27
C ASN A 13 12.07 15.83 18.83
N GLU A 14 11.21 16.22 17.91
CA GLU A 14 11.13 17.57 17.34
C GLU A 14 9.98 18.38 17.94
N LEU A 15 9.19 17.76 18.82
CA LEU A 15 8.07 18.41 19.48
C LEU A 15 8.59 19.47 20.49
N ARG A 16 8.00 20.65 20.43
CA ARG A 16 8.25 21.71 21.41
C ARG A 16 7.52 21.37 22.73
N ASP A 17 7.97 21.94 23.83
CA ASP A 17 7.41 21.66 25.17
C ASP A 17 5.87 21.85 25.23
N ASN A 18 5.35 22.91 24.60
CA ASN A 18 3.91 23.14 24.53
C ASN A 18 3.16 22.05 23.75
N ASP A 19 3.76 21.53 22.66
CA ASP A 19 3.17 20.45 21.87
C ASP A 19 3.22 19.13 22.62
N LEU A 20 4.27 18.90 23.42
CA LEU A 20 4.38 17.75 24.30
C LEU A 20 3.32 17.74 25.40
N GLU A 21 2.96 18.88 25.97
CA GLU A 21 1.87 18.98 26.95
C GLU A 21 0.51 18.65 26.32
N ILE A 22 0.25 19.17 25.13
CA ILE A 22 -0.95 18.84 24.36
C ILE A 22 -0.98 17.34 24.02
N CYS A 23 0.16 16.74 23.66
CA CYS A 23 0.26 15.31 23.40
C CYS A 23 -0.02 14.46 24.66
N LYS A 24 0.46 14.91 25.84
CA LYS A 24 0.22 14.23 27.11
C LYS A 24 -1.26 14.23 27.53
N SER A 25 -2.05 15.20 27.09
CA SER A 25 -3.48 15.28 27.40
C SER A 25 -4.33 14.31 26.53
N LYS A 26 -3.75 13.74 25.47
CA LYS A 26 -4.44 12.85 24.55
C LYS A 26 -4.19 11.38 24.87
N LYS A 27 -5.13 10.53 24.47
CA LYS A 27 -4.96 9.08 24.53
C LYS A 27 -3.94 8.64 23.47
N ILE A 28 -2.86 8.02 23.93
CA ILE A 28 -1.78 7.56 23.06
C ILE A 28 -2.12 6.15 22.53
N VAL A 29 -1.96 5.97 21.22
CA VAL A 29 -2.09 4.67 20.55
C VAL A 29 -0.86 4.46 19.67
N THR A 30 -0.14 3.38 19.94
CA THR A 30 1.06 3.00 19.18
C THR A 30 0.70 2.23 17.91
N ILE A 31 1.43 2.46 16.83
CA ILE A 31 1.24 1.82 15.54
C ILE A 31 2.56 1.20 15.07
N ASP A 32 2.54 -0.12 14.89
CA ASP A 32 3.63 -0.88 14.27
C ASP A 32 3.25 -1.24 12.82
N PRO A 33 3.94 -0.69 11.80
CA PRO A 33 3.74 -1.05 10.39
C PRO A 33 4.52 -2.30 10.02
N GLY A 34 3.84 -3.27 9.40
CA GLY A 34 4.47 -4.51 8.99
C GLY A 34 4.04 -5.03 7.62
N LYS A 35 4.53 -6.19 7.22
CA LYS A 35 4.19 -6.82 5.93
C LYS A 35 2.88 -7.58 5.94
N ASN A 36 2.68 -8.45 6.92
CA ASN A 36 1.47 -9.27 7.07
C ASN A 36 0.38 -8.52 7.81
N SER A 37 0.71 -7.94 8.94
CA SER A 37 -0.05 -6.87 9.56
C SER A 37 0.44 -5.58 8.94
N LEU A 38 -0.36 -4.99 8.04
CA LEU A 38 0.00 -3.70 7.46
C LEU A 38 0.06 -2.62 8.52
N ILE A 39 -0.80 -2.76 9.52
CA ILE A 39 -0.90 -1.91 10.70
C ILE A 39 -1.31 -2.79 11.88
N TYR A 40 -0.57 -2.69 12.96
CA TYR A 40 -0.92 -3.23 14.26
C TYR A 40 -0.94 -2.08 15.27
N MET A 41 -2.03 -1.95 16.01
CA MET A 41 -2.25 -0.85 16.93
C MET A 41 -2.48 -1.38 18.34
N LEU A 42 -1.97 -0.65 19.32
CA LEU A 42 -2.10 -0.98 20.74
C LEU A 42 -2.22 0.31 21.55
N ASP A 43 -3.14 0.34 22.54
CA ASP A 43 -3.21 1.39 23.55
C ASP A 43 -2.72 0.88 24.93
N GLU A 44 -2.63 1.77 25.90
CA GLU A 44 -2.26 1.43 27.28
C GLU A 44 -3.25 0.46 27.94
N GLY A 45 -4.52 0.52 27.55
CA GLY A 45 -5.58 -0.40 27.99
C GLY A 45 -5.49 -1.80 27.38
N LYS A 46 -4.44 -2.07 26.58
CA LYS A 46 -4.22 -3.31 25.83
C LYS A 46 -5.31 -3.63 24.79
N ASN A 47 -6.10 -2.63 24.36
CA ASN A 47 -6.97 -2.79 23.23
C ASN A 47 -6.14 -2.88 21.95
N LYS A 48 -6.48 -3.84 21.10
CA LYS A 48 -5.71 -4.18 19.90
C LYS A 48 -6.57 -4.01 18.67
N LEU A 49 -6.01 -3.36 17.65
CA LEU A 49 -6.60 -3.30 16.32
C LEU A 49 -5.55 -3.70 15.28
N ARG A 50 -5.95 -4.57 14.35
CA ARG A 50 -5.08 -5.08 13.30
C ARG A 50 -5.72 -4.89 11.94
N TYR A 51 -4.97 -4.30 11.00
CA TYR A 51 -5.32 -4.25 9.58
C TYR A 51 -4.34 -5.07 8.77
N SER A 52 -4.74 -6.25 8.31
CA SER A 52 -3.85 -7.19 7.63
C SER A 52 -3.84 -7.04 6.12
N CYS A 53 -2.75 -7.47 5.48
CA CYS A 53 -2.64 -7.54 4.02
C CYS A 53 -3.72 -8.47 3.41
N CYS A 54 -4.01 -9.60 4.06
CA CYS A 54 -5.06 -10.52 3.63
C CYS A 54 -6.45 -9.91 3.71
N GLN A 55 -6.76 -9.19 4.80
CA GLN A 55 -8.01 -8.45 4.96
C GLN A 55 -8.17 -7.43 3.84
N ARG A 56 -7.18 -6.56 3.62
CA ARG A 56 -7.20 -5.56 2.56
C ARG A 56 -7.38 -6.17 1.17
N ARG A 57 -6.68 -7.27 0.86
CA ARG A 57 -6.82 -7.99 -0.43
C ARG A 57 -8.21 -8.57 -0.64
N ARG A 58 -8.86 -9.06 0.42
CA ARG A 58 -10.22 -9.59 0.39
C ARG A 58 -11.24 -8.48 0.22
N GLU A 59 -11.18 -7.45 1.06
CA GLU A 59 -12.12 -6.33 1.07
C GLU A 59 -12.03 -5.49 -0.22
N SER A 60 -10.83 -5.27 -0.78
CA SER A 60 -10.65 -4.60 -2.07
C SER A 60 -11.04 -5.46 -3.28
N LEU A 61 -11.56 -6.67 -3.08
CA LEU A 61 -11.91 -7.63 -4.14
C LEU A 61 -10.74 -8.00 -5.07
N ARG A 62 -9.51 -7.65 -4.73
CA ARG A 62 -8.32 -7.85 -5.59
C ARG A 62 -8.13 -9.31 -5.98
N LYS A 63 -8.33 -10.24 -5.01
CA LYS A 63 -8.22 -11.68 -5.26
C LYS A 63 -9.25 -12.15 -6.29
N ARG A 64 -10.50 -11.65 -6.20
CA ARG A 64 -11.57 -11.99 -7.13
C ARG A 64 -11.31 -11.42 -8.51
N CYS A 65 -10.93 -10.14 -8.60
CA CYS A 65 -10.60 -9.48 -9.87
C CYS A 65 -9.44 -10.18 -10.57
N ASN A 66 -8.37 -10.52 -9.84
CA ASN A 66 -7.23 -11.25 -10.41
C ASN A 66 -7.61 -12.64 -10.95
N LYS A 67 -8.53 -13.36 -10.27
CA LYS A 67 -9.03 -14.64 -10.78
C LYS A 67 -9.81 -14.48 -12.10
N ILE A 68 -10.61 -13.42 -12.23
CA ILE A 68 -11.34 -13.12 -13.48
C ILE A 68 -10.34 -12.82 -14.59
N ILE A 69 -9.36 -11.94 -14.34
CA ILE A 69 -8.31 -11.61 -15.30
C ILE A 69 -7.55 -12.86 -15.76
N LEU A 70 -7.17 -13.73 -14.82
CA LEU A 70 -6.44 -14.95 -15.14
C LEU A 70 -7.25 -15.87 -16.04
N ARG A 71 -8.55 -16.07 -15.75
CA ARG A 71 -9.45 -16.87 -16.60
C ARG A 71 -9.55 -16.30 -18.01
N GLU A 72 -9.71 -14.99 -18.14
CA GLU A 72 -9.77 -14.33 -19.46
C GLU A 72 -8.45 -14.46 -20.22
N LYS A 73 -7.31 -14.36 -19.56
CA LYS A 73 -5.99 -14.60 -20.15
C LYS A 73 -5.82 -16.03 -20.63
N GLN A 74 -6.28 -17.01 -19.84
CA GLN A 74 -6.26 -18.43 -20.23
C GLN A 74 -7.14 -18.67 -21.46
N LYS A 75 -8.38 -18.17 -21.45
CA LYS A 75 -9.33 -18.32 -22.54
C LYS A 75 -8.81 -17.73 -23.86
N ASN A 76 -8.08 -16.63 -23.81
CA ASN A 76 -7.54 -15.94 -24.97
C ASN A 76 -6.07 -16.28 -25.27
N GLN A 77 -5.49 -17.31 -24.64
CA GLN A 77 -4.11 -17.78 -24.83
C GLN A 77 -3.03 -16.70 -24.59
N ILE A 78 -3.37 -15.68 -23.82
CA ILE A 78 -2.46 -14.55 -23.54
C ILE A 78 -1.31 -14.97 -22.61
N ILE A 79 -1.55 -15.95 -21.73
CA ILE A 79 -0.53 -16.43 -20.79
C ILE A 79 0.67 -17.01 -21.52
N ASP A 80 0.46 -17.78 -22.56
CA ASP A 80 1.54 -18.42 -23.33
C ASP A 80 2.41 -17.37 -24.01
N GLU A 81 1.77 -16.34 -24.58
CA GLU A 81 2.47 -15.23 -25.22
C GLU A 81 3.27 -14.39 -24.20
N GLU A 82 2.71 -14.11 -23.02
CA GLU A 82 3.43 -13.40 -21.95
C GLU A 82 4.58 -14.24 -21.36
N THR A 83 4.40 -15.56 -21.28
CA THR A 83 5.44 -16.48 -20.79
C THR A 83 6.63 -16.50 -21.73
N LYS A 84 6.43 -16.46 -23.04
CA LYS A 84 7.53 -16.35 -24.02
C LYS A 84 8.39 -15.12 -23.78
N LEU A 85 7.78 -13.98 -23.44
CA LEU A 85 8.52 -12.75 -23.15
C LEU A 85 9.35 -12.86 -21.86
N SER A 86 8.93 -13.66 -20.88
CA SER A 86 9.67 -13.80 -19.62
C SER A 86 11.02 -14.52 -19.76
N SER A 87 11.30 -15.18 -20.90
CA SER A 87 12.62 -15.73 -21.22
C SER A 87 13.66 -14.65 -21.59
N TYR A 88 13.21 -13.42 -21.91
CA TYR A 88 14.08 -12.31 -22.25
C TYR A 88 14.34 -11.41 -21.05
N ASN A 89 15.61 -11.03 -20.83
CA ASN A 89 15.99 -10.20 -19.70
C ASN A 89 15.74 -8.70 -19.98
N CYS A 90 14.67 -8.17 -19.37
CA CYS A 90 14.33 -6.75 -19.50
C CYS A 90 15.27 -5.77 -18.72
N LYS A 91 16.18 -6.30 -17.92
CA LYS A 91 17.13 -5.53 -17.08
C LYS A 91 18.58 -5.77 -17.49
N SER A 92 18.83 -6.37 -18.65
CA SER A 92 20.18 -6.57 -19.13
C SER A 92 20.84 -5.23 -19.48
N VAL A 93 22.09 -5.04 -19.05
CA VAL A 93 22.96 -3.93 -19.49
C VAL A 93 23.60 -4.20 -20.85
N ASN A 94 23.50 -5.44 -21.37
CA ASN A 94 23.96 -5.80 -22.69
C ASN A 94 22.99 -5.26 -23.75
N TYR A 95 23.49 -4.40 -24.62
CA TYR A 95 22.68 -3.76 -25.67
C TYR A 95 21.98 -4.74 -26.59
N ASN A 96 22.65 -5.82 -27.01
CA ASN A 96 22.08 -6.81 -27.93
C ASN A 96 20.94 -7.58 -27.30
N GLU A 97 21.08 -8.06 -26.07
CA GLU A 97 20.03 -8.73 -25.32
C GLU A 97 18.82 -7.81 -25.05
N PHE A 98 19.09 -6.57 -24.68
CA PHE A 98 18.03 -5.59 -24.47
C PHE A 98 17.29 -5.25 -25.77
N LYS A 99 18.03 -5.13 -26.89
CA LYS A 99 17.45 -4.93 -28.22
C LYS A 99 16.54 -6.07 -28.64
N GLU A 100 16.94 -7.31 -28.38
CA GLU A 100 16.09 -8.49 -28.64
C GLU A 100 14.83 -8.49 -27.77
N TYR A 101 14.96 -8.21 -26.48
CA TYR A 101 13.81 -8.03 -25.60
C TYR A 101 12.82 -6.99 -26.14
N ILE A 102 13.29 -5.82 -26.58
CA ILE A 102 12.42 -4.77 -27.11
C ILE A 102 11.70 -5.23 -28.39
N LYS A 103 12.40 -5.90 -29.30
CA LYS A 103 11.79 -6.45 -30.52
C LYS A 103 10.66 -7.43 -30.22
N GLU A 104 10.92 -8.38 -29.31
CA GLU A 104 9.91 -9.38 -28.94
C GLU A 104 8.75 -8.75 -28.17
N LYS A 105 9.03 -7.77 -27.27
CA LYS A 105 8.00 -7.03 -26.58
C LYS A 105 7.10 -6.22 -27.53
N THR A 106 7.65 -5.63 -28.59
CA THR A 106 6.86 -4.90 -29.57
C THR A 106 5.91 -5.85 -30.31
N LYS A 107 6.41 -6.98 -30.79
CA LYS A 107 5.58 -8.01 -31.43
C LYS A 107 4.45 -8.50 -30.50
N LEU A 108 4.80 -8.75 -29.22
CA LEU A 108 3.82 -9.16 -28.22
C LEU A 108 2.76 -8.08 -28.00
N ASN A 109 3.18 -6.82 -27.85
CA ASN A 109 2.25 -5.72 -27.61
C ASN A 109 1.18 -5.62 -28.72
N ASP A 110 1.56 -5.80 -29.98
CA ASP A 110 0.61 -5.77 -31.10
C ASP A 110 -0.43 -6.90 -31.01
N LYS A 111 0.01 -8.10 -30.58
CA LYS A 111 -0.88 -9.24 -30.37
C LYS A 111 -1.85 -9.07 -29.21
N VAL A 112 -1.36 -8.54 -28.08
CA VAL A 112 -2.15 -8.46 -26.83
C VAL A 112 -2.92 -7.16 -26.66
N ARG A 113 -2.68 -6.17 -27.52
CA ARG A 113 -3.32 -4.84 -27.46
C ARG A 113 -4.85 -4.94 -27.37
N GLY A 114 -5.48 -5.64 -28.29
CA GLY A 114 -6.94 -5.79 -28.31
C GLY A 114 -7.49 -6.44 -27.04
N PHE A 115 -6.73 -7.36 -26.43
CA PHE A 115 -7.10 -7.99 -25.18
C PHE A 115 -7.06 -6.99 -24.00
N TYR A 116 -5.98 -6.19 -23.87
CA TYR A 116 -5.82 -5.25 -22.75
C TYR A 116 -6.61 -3.96 -22.90
N GLU A 117 -7.01 -3.58 -24.12
CA GLU A 117 -7.92 -2.47 -24.40
C GLU A 117 -9.37 -2.78 -24.01
N ASN A 118 -9.70 -4.03 -23.73
CA ASN A 118 -11.04 -4.44 -23.32
C ASN A 118 -11.48 -3.68 -22.04
N GLU A 119 -12.70 -3.18 -22.09
CA GLU A 119 -13.33 -2.42 -21.00
C GLU A 119 -13.37 -3.15 -19.66
N LEU A 120 -13.39 -4.48 -19.70
CA LEU A 120 -13.37 -5.35 -18.51
C LEU A 120 -12.20 -5.00 -17.58
N TYR A 121 -10.99 -4.80 -18.14
CA TYR A 121 -9.80 -4.47 -17.33
C TYR A 121 -9.93 -3.16 -16.61
N ARG A 122 -10.43 -2.13 -17.29
CA ARG A 122 -10.68 -0.82 -16.69
C ARG A 122 -11.73 -0.92 -15.58
N LYS A 123 -12.83 -1.65 -15.83
CA LYS A 123 -13.89 -1.88 -14.84
C LYS A 123 -13.38 -2.63 -13.61
N LEU A 124 -12.60 -3.68 -13.79
CA LEU A 124 -12.03 -4.45 -12.67
C LEU A 124 -11.01 -3.63 -11.87
N LYS A 125 -10.16 -2.85 -12.55
CA LYS A 125 -9.18 -1.95 -11.90
C LYS A 125 -9.89 -0.86 -11.09
N TRP A 126 -10.89 -0.23 -11.67
CA TRP A 126 -11.72 0.77 -11.01
C TRP A 126 -12.45 0.19 -9.78
N ARG A 127 -13.05 -0.97 -9.94
CA ARG A 127 -13.70 -1.68 -8.83
C ARG A 127 -12.74 -1.96 -7.68
N THR A 128 -11.56 -2.47 -7.98
CA THR A 128 -10.53 -2.75 -6.95
C THR A 128 -10.09 -1.47 -6.25
N TRP A 129 -10.02 -0.35 -6.95
CA TRP A 129 -9.68 0.96 -6.38
C TRP A 129 -10.78 1.45 -5.43
N ILE A 130 -12.06 1.44 -5.85
CA ILE A 130 -13.20 1.85 -5.01
C ILE A 130 -13.25 1.02 -3.72
N TYR A 131 -13.22 -0.31 -3.86
CA TYR A 131 -13.29 -1.20 -2.71
C TYR A 131 -12.04 -1.12 -1.82
N GLY A 132 -10.90 -0.77 -2.39
CA GLY A 132 -9.70 -0.46 -1.62
C GLY A 132 -9.89 0.76 -0.72
N ARG A 133 -10.49 1.84 -1.25
CA ARG A 133 -10.84 3.03 -0.46
C ARG A 133 -11.86 2.72 0.63
N LYS A 134 -12.92 1.99 0.31
CA LYS A 134 -13.91 1.55 1.31
C LYS A 134 -13.27 0.72 2.44
N SER A 135 -12.29 -0.12 2.13
CA SER A 135 -11.56 -0.89 3.14
C SER A 135 -10.71 0.00 4.04
N GLU A 136 -10.06 1.01 3.46
CA GLU A 136 -9.28 2.01 4.20
C GLU A 136 -10.19 2.87 5.09
N ASP A 137 -11.31 3.36 4.57
CA ASP A 137 -12.29 4.16 5.35
C ASP A 137 -12.89 3.33 6.50
N LYS A 138 -13.24 2.07 6.24
CA LYS A 138 -13.69 1.14 7.29
C LYS A 138 -12.64 0.98 8.39
N PHE A 139 -11.37 0.83 8.01
CA PHE A 139 -10.29 0.73 8.98
C PHE A 139 -10.16 2.01 9.82
N LEU A 140 -10.26 3.20 9.21
CA LEU A 140 -10.24 4.48 9.94
C LEU A 140 -11.43 4.61 10.92
N ASN A 141 -12.60 4.14 10.54
CA ASN A 141 -13.77 4.13 11.44
C ASN A 141 -13.57 3.14 12.60
N ASN A 142 -12.99 1.97 12.34
CA ASN A 142 -12.67 1.01 13.40
C ASN A 142 -11.67 1.58 14.42
N ILE A 143 -10.77 2.49 14.02
CA ILE A 143 -9.87 3.20 14.96
C ILE A 143 -10.72 4.03 15.93
N GLU A 144 -11.67 4.82 15.44
CA GLU A 144 -12.56 5.64 16.29
C GLU A 144 -13.46 4.79 17.20
N GLU A 145 -13.99 3.68 16.66
CA GLU A 145 -14.82 2.75 17.44
C GLU A 145 -14.02 2.06 18.56
N THR A 146 -12.75 1.76 18.32
CA THR A 146 -11.90 1.03 19.29
C THR A 146 -11.28 1.95 20.34
N TYR A 147 -10.81 3.13 19.93
CA TYR A 147 -9.96 3.96 20.78
C TYR A 147 -10.61 5.27 21.22
N GLY A 148 -11.64 5.74 20.53
CA GLY A 148 -12.35 6.99 20.81
C GLY A 148 -12.26 8.02 19.69
N LYS A 149 -12.73 9.22 19.95
CA LYS A 149 -12.82 10.30 18.95
C LYS A 149 -11.45 10.77 18.50
N LYS A 150 -11.33 11.17 17.23
CA LYS A 150 -10.08 11.63 16.61
C LYS A 150 -9.42 12.81 17.31
N GLU A 151 -10.20 13.68 17.95
CA GLU A 151 -9.71 14.86 18.67
C GLU A 151 -8.92 14.48 19.91
N ASP A 152 -9.31 13.37 20.55
CA ASP A 152 -8.76 12.88 21.82
C ASP A 152 -7.61 11.88 21.60
N LEU A 153 -7.30 11.55 20.34
CA LEU A 153 -6.31 10.55 20.01
C LEU A 153 -5.01 11.16 19.49
N LEU A 154 -3.90 10.59 19.93
CA LEU A 154 -2.57 10.78 19.35
C LEU A 154 -2.02 9.42 18.89
N LEU A 155 -1.72 9.30 17.60
CA LEU A 155 -1.20 8.09 17.02
C LEU A 155 0.31 8.17 16.87
N CYS A 156 1.05 7.35 17.62
CA CYS A 156 2.50 7.22 17.53
C CYS A 156 2.85 6.14 16.50
N TYR A 157 3.36 6.56 15.34
CA TYR A 157 3.62 5.67 14.21
C TYR A 157 5.10 5.34 14.10
N GLY A 158 5.46 4.06 14.20
CA GLY A 158 6.83 3.59 13.98
C GLY A 158 7.30 3.89 12.55
N ASN A 159 8.39 4.65 12.41
CA ASN A 159 8.88 5.05 11.09
C ASN A 159 9.80 3.98 10.50
N TRP A 160 9.19 2.95 9.92
CA TRP A 160 9.90 1.97 9.13
C TRP A 160 9.85 2.32 7.64
N SER A 161 10.95 2.81 7.09
CA SER A 161 11.04 3.29 5.71
C SER A 161 11.57 2.24 4.73
N ASN A 162 11.34 2.45 3.43
CA ASN A 162 11.84 1.58 2.36
C ASN A 162 13.38 1.46 2.36
N ASN A 163 14.09 2.47 2.80
CA ASN A 163 15.55 2.48 2.85
C ASN A 163 16.12 1.48 3.88
N LYS A 164 15.30 1.10 4.86
CA LYS A 164 15.65 0.14 5.91
C LYS A 164 15.21 -1.30 5.57
N GLN A 165 14.63 -1.53 4.39
CA GLN A 165 14.19 -2.87 3.97
C GLN A 165 15.38 -3.71 3.50
N MET A 166 15.35 -5.00 3.84
CA MET A 166 16.34 -5.93 3.34
C MET A 166 16.27 -6.02 1.81
N LYS A 167 17.45 -6.06 1.18
CA LYS A 167 17.59 -6.29 -0.25
C LYS A 167 16.79 -7.53 -0.67
N TYR A 168 16.08 -7.45 -1.80
CA TYR A 168 15.21 -8.51 -2.35
C TYR A 168 13.86 -8.75 -1.65
N ILE A 169 13.49 -8.02 -0.62
CA ILE A 169 12.18 -8.13 -0.01
C ILE A 169 11.22 -7.10 -0.62
N MET A 170 10.00 -7.54 -0.95
CA MET A 170 8.98 -6.63 -1.48
C MET A 170 8.70 -5.48 -0.50
N PRO A 171 8.63 -4.25 -1.01
CA PRO A 171 8.36 -3.08 -0.18
C PRO A 171 6.99 -3.19 0.50
N THR A 172 6.89 -2.68 1.73
CA THR A 172 5.64 -2.56 2.46
C THR A 172 4.89 -1.29 2.05
N LYS A 173 3.61 -1.22 2.42
CA LYS A 173 2.77 -0.04 2.16
C LYS A 173 2.76 0.96 3.31
N GLY A 174 3.79 0.96 4.16
CA GLY A 174 3.87 1.79 5.36
C GLY A 174 3.56 3.26 5.10
N VAL A 175 4.34 3.93 4.26
CA VAL A 175 4.17 5.36 3.93
C VAL A 175 2.79 5.67 3.36
N GLY A 176 2.28 4.85 2.43
CA GLY A 176 0.97 5.08 1.83
C GLY A 176 -0.19 4.98 2.82
N LEU A 177 -0.14 4.03 3.76
CA LEU A 177 -1.16 3.89 4.80
C LEU A 177 -1.01 4.96 5.88
N ARG A 178 0.21 5.35 6.26
CA ARG A 178 0.47 6.48 7.14
C ARG A 178 -0.22 7.75 6.62
N ARG A 179 -0.01 8.11 5.35
CA ARG A 179 -0.67 9.26 4.71
C ARG A 179 -2.21 9.17 4.72
N VAL A 180 -2.77 7.98 4.66
CA VAL A 180 -4.23 7.78 4.79
C VAL A 180 -4.69 8.07 6.22
N ILE A 181 -3.94 7.62 7.23
CA ILE A 181 -4.25 7.87 8.65
C ILE A 181 -4.09 9.35 8.99
N GLN A 182 -3.01 10.00 8.54
CA GLN A 182 -2.72 11.42 8.75
C GLN A 182 -3.81 12.37 8.22
N LYS A 183 -4.62 11.94 7.26
CA LYS A 183 -5.77 12.73 6.77
C LYS A 183 -6.89 12.88 7.79
N LYS A 184 -6.97 12.00 8.76
CA LYS A 184 -8.09 11.96 9.72
C LYS A 184 -7.64 12.12 11.16
N PHE A 185 -6.42 11.72 11.51
CA PHE A 185 -5.89 11.67 12.87
C PHE A 185 -4.58 12.45 13.00
N SER A 186 -4.31 12.94 14.21
CA SER A 186 -2.99 13.46 14.58
C SER A 186 -2.00 12.30 14.69
N VAL A 187 -0.91 12.38 13.93
CA VAL A 187 0.11 11.32 13.88
C VAL A 187 1.47 11.93 14.17
N VAL A 188 2.20 11.32 15.09
CA VAL A 188 3.60 11.64 15.39
C VAL A 188 4.46 10.43 15.04
N LEU A 189 5.61 10.67 14.46
CA LEU A 189 6.54 9.62 14.09
C LEU A 189 7.48 9.29 15.25
N VAL A 190 7.74 8.00 15.40
CA VAL A 190 8.74 7.49 16.35
C VAL A 190 9.80 6.76 15.55
N ASP A 191 11.05 7.14 15.73
CA ASP A 191 12.18 6.38 15.19
C ASP A 191 12.35 5.11 15.98
N GLU A 192 12.48 3.97 15.29
CA GLU A 192 12.60 2.63 15.91
C GLU A 192 14.05 2.23 16.19
N PHE A 193 14.97 3.21 16.21
CA PHE A 193 16.42 2.96 16.44
C PHE A 193 16.96 3.73 17.62
#